data_f4c04cd91d2220d3c14ea41c034b5339
#
_entry.id   f4c04cd91d2220d3c14ea41c034b5339
#
_cell.length_a   1.000
_cell.length_b   1.000
_cell.length_c   1.000
_cell.angle_alpha   90.00
_cell.angle_beta   90.00
_cell.angle_gamma   90.00
#
_symmetry.space_group_name_H-M   'P 1'
#
loop_
_entity.id
_entity.type
_entity.pdbx_description
1 polymer ?
#
loop_
_entity_poly.entity_id
_entity_poly.type
_entity_poly.pdbx_seq_one_letter_code
_entity_poly.pdbx_strand_id
1 'polypeptide(L)'
;FDMRHLLSPLDFSVEELDNLMDLAKDIEANPKKYAHACEGKKLATLFYEPSTRTRLSHEAAMINLGGSVLGFSSADSSSASKGESVADTIRVISCFADICAMRHPKEGAAMVASQHATIPVINAGDGGHQHPTQTLTDLLTIRSLKGRLDNMTIGLCGDLKFGRTVHSLIHALVRYPGIRFVLISPEELKLPSYIKNDVLDRQNIPYEEVVRLEDALPDLDILYMTRVQKERFFNEEDYVRMKDFYILDNKKMELAKDDMYILHPLPRVNEIATEVDNDPRAAYFKQVQYGVYIRMALILTLLGIEV
;
A
#
# COMPACT_ATOMS: atom_id res chain seq x y z
N PHE A 1 -15.90 -5.64 -23.98
CA PHE A 1 -15.43 -5.40 -22.59
C PHE A 1 -13.95 -5.08 -22.65
N ASP A 2 -13.60 -3.81 -22.41
CA ASP A 2 -12.20 -3.47 -22.18
C ASP A 2 -11.77 -4.06 -20.85
N MET A 3 -10.81 -4.98 -20.90
CA MET A 3 -10.25 -5.61 -19.72
C MET A 3 -9.49 -4.57 -18.88
N ARG A 4 -9.78 -4.52 -17.58
CA ARG A 4 -9.15 -3.59 -16.66
C ARG A 4 -8.00 -4.23 -15.91
N HIS A 5 -7.00 -3.40 -15.64
CA HIS A 5 -5.84 -3.75 -14.83
C HIS A 5 -5.72 -2.75 -13.67
N LEU A 6 -4.96 -3.11 -12.65
CA LEU A 6 -4.53 -2.17 -11.61
C LEU A 6 -3.01 -1.98 -11.72
N LEU A 7 -2.58 -0.90 -12.34
CA LEU A 7 -1.17 -0.55 -12.51
C LEU A 7 -0.74 0.59 -11.57
N SER A 8 -1.67 1.50 -11.29
CA SER A 8 -1.51 2.64 -10.40
C SER A 8 -2.79 2.84 -9.59
N PRO A 9 -2.70 3.40 -8.36
CA PRO A 9 -3.91 3.73 -7.58
C PRO A 9 -4.84 4.70 -8.32
N LEU A 10 -4.31 5.48 -9.24
CA LEU A 10 -5.06 6.46 -10.02
C LEU A 10 -5.81 5.87 -11.21
N ASP A 11 -5.69 4.56 -11.46
CA ASP A 11 -6.45 3.87 -12.51
C ASP A 11 -7.95 3.79 -12.19
N PHE A 12 -8.31 3.94 -10.92
CA PHE A 12 -9.69 4.04 -10.47
C PHE A 12 -10.06 5.49 -10.15
N SER A 13 -11.27 5.90 -10.53
CA SER A 13 -11.84 7.16 -10.08
C SER A 13 -12.12 7.13 -8.57
N VAL A 14 -12.37 8.29 -7.97
CA VAL A 14 -12.76 8.35 -6.54
C VAL A 14 -14.04 7.55 -6.30
N GLU A 15 -15.04 7.65 -7.19
CA GLU A 15 -16.27 6.87 -7.10
C GLU A 15 -16.01 5.37 -7.16
N GLU A 16 -15.14 4.95 -8.07
CA GLU A 16 -14.75 3.54 -8.19
C GLU A 16 -14.00 3.04 -6.95
N LEU A 17 -13.12 3.88 -6.37
CA LEU A 17 -12.43 3.57 -5.12
C LEU A 17 -13.42 3.44 -3.96
N ASP A 18 -14.41 4.33 -3.87
CA ASP A 18 -15.43 4.26 -2.84
C ASP A 18 -16.26 2.98 -2.96
N ASN A 19 -16.63 2.59 -4.18
CA ASN A 19 -17.33 1.33 -4.44
C ASN A 19 -16.49 0.12 -4.06
N LEU A 20 -15.20 0.16 -4.37
CA LEU A 20 -14.25 -0.91 -4.03
C LEU A 20 -14.13 -1.06 -2.51
N MET A 21 -14.04 0.05 -1.78
CA MET A 21 -13.98 0.04 -0.32
C MET A 21 -15.30 -0.40 0.31
N ASP A 22 -16.44 -0.01 -0.25
CA ASP A 22 -17.76 -0.48 0.18
C ASP A 22 -17.87 -2.00 0.02
N LEU A 23 -17.42 -2.53 -1.10
CA LEU A 23 -17.38 -3.98 -1.33
C LEU A 23 -16.47 -4.68 -0.32
N ALA A 24 -15.28 -4.14 -0.05
CA ALA A 24 -14.37 -4.68 0.96
C ALA A 24 -15.01 -4.72 2.35
N LYS A 25 -15.76 -3.71 2.72
CA LYS A 25 -16.47 -3.65 4.01
C LYS A 25 -17.61 -4.66 4.07
N ASP A 26 -18.32 -4.89 2.97
CA ASP A 26 -19.35 -5.94 2.91
C ASP A 26 -18.74 -7.34 3.01
N ILE A 27 -17.59 -7.56 2.40
CA ILE A 27 -16.82 -8.81 2.53
C ILE A 27 -16.42 -9.05 3.99
N GLU A 28 -15.91 -8.03 4.68
CA GLU A 28 -15.55 -8.11 6.09
C GLU A 28 -16.75 -8.49 6.94
N ALA A 29 -17.90 -7.85 6.71
CA ALA A 29 -19.11 -8.08 7.48
C ALA A 29 -19.81 -9.42 7.18
N ASN A 30 -19.70 -9.90 5.94
CA ASN A 30 -20.40 -11.09 5.44
C ASN A 30 -19.48 -12.04 4.68
N PRO A 31 -18.43 -12.59 5.32
CA PRO A 31 -17.42 -13.38 4.60
C PRO A 31 -17.99 -14.64 3.94
N LYS A 32 -19.00 -15.26 4.54
CA LYS A 32 -19.62 -16.48 3.98
C LYS A 32 -20.33 -16.23 2.65
N LYS A 33 -20.85 -15.03 2.46
CA LYS A 33 -21.52 -14.63 1.20
C LYS A 33 -20.56 -14.71 0.01
N TYR A 34 -19.26 -14.49 0.24
CA TYR A 34 -18.22 -14.42 -0.78
C TYR A 34 -17.34 -15.67 -0.87
N ALA A 35 -17.55 -16.65 0.02
CA ALA A 35 -16.65 -17.80 0.17
C ALA A 35 -16.56 -18.69 -1.09
N HIS A 36 -17.51 -18.61 -1.99
CA HIS A 36 -17.57 -19.40 -3.22
C HIS A 36 -17.57 -18.53 -4.49
N ALA A 37 -17.35 -17.23 -4.37
CA ALA A 37 -17.46 -16.26 -5.46
C ALA A 37 -16.49 -16.54 -6.62
N CYS A 38 -15.29 -17.06 -6.32
CA CYS A 38 -14.27 -17.38 -7.31
C CYS A 38 -14.01 -18.87 -7.48
N GLU A 39 -15.01 -19.72 -7.22
CA GLU A 39 -14.86 -21.15 -7.48
C GLU A 39 -14.49 -21.41 -8.94
N GLY A 40 -13.49 -22.25 -9.17
CA GLY A 40 -12.98 -22.56 -10.50
C GLY A 40 -12.06 -21.49 -11.10
N LYS A 41 -11.84 -20.38 -10.42
CA LYS A 41 -10.91 -19.32 -10.85
C LYS A 41 -9.53 -19.50 -10.22
N LYS A 42 -8.50 -19.05 -10.95
CA LYS A 42 -7.10 -19.14 -10.51
C LYS A 42 -6.44 -17.77 -10.57
N LEU A 43 -5.76 -17.43 -9.48
CA LEU A 43 -4.86 -16.28 -9.39
C LEU A 43 -3.43 -16.76 -9.60
N ALA A 44 -2.71 -16.16 -10.56
CA ALA A 44 -1.28 -16.36 -10.69
C ALA A 44 -0.54 -15.28 -9.88
N THR A 45 0.38 -15.70 -9.02
CA THR A 45 1.29 -14.79 -8.30
C THR A 45 2.69 -14.90 -8.89
N LEU A 46 3.08 -13.87 -9.65
CA LEU A 46 4.36 -13.83 -10.36
C LEU A 46 5.31 -12.88 -9.64
N PHE A 47 6.04 -13.40 -8.68
CA PHE A 47 6.93 -12.61 -7.83
C PHE A 47 8.39 -12.82 -8.26
N TYR A 48 8.90 -11.87 -9.05
CA TYR A 48 10.30 -11.86 -9.53
C TYR A 48 11.29 -11.42 -8.44
N GLU A 49 10.80 -10.82 -7.38
CA GLU A 49 11.58 -10.51 -6.17
C GLU A 49 10.80 -10.93 -4.92
N PRO A 50 11.49 -11.29 -3.82
CA PRO A 50 10.81 -11.72 -2.60
C PRO A 50 9.91 -10.64 -1.99
N SER A 51 8.69 -10.99 -1.67
CA SER A 51 7.77 -10.15 -0.90
C SER A 51 6.73 -11.03 -0.24
N THR A 52 7.05 -11.55 0.94
CA THR A 52 6.24 -12.55 1.64
C THR A 52 4.83 -12.04 1.94
N ARG A 53 4.70 -10.86 2.56
CA ARG A 53 3.39 -10.34 2.96
C ARG A 53 2.47 -10.06 1.78
N THR A 54 2.97 -9.37 0.77
CA THR A 54 2.17 -9.01 -0.41
C THR A 54 1.70 -10.25 -1.16
N ARG A 55 2.59 -11.21 -1.35
CA ARG A 55 2.24 -12.49 -2.00
C ARG A 55 1.19 -13.25 -1.21
N LEU A 56 1.43 -13.47 0.08
CA LEU A 56 0.51 -14.22 0.93
C LEU A 56 -0.85 -13.51 1.06
N SER A 57 -0.87 -12.19 1.10
CA SER A 57 -2.11 -11.42 1.14
C SER A 57 -2.97 -11.62 -0.12
N HIS A 58 -2.34 -11.59 -1.30
CA HIS A 58 -3.05 -11.86 -2.57
C HIS A 58 -3.55 -13.31 -2.62
N GLU A 59 -2.72 -14.26 -2.21
CA GLU A 59 -3.09 -15.67 -2.19
C GLU A 59 -4.23 -15.94 -1.21
N ALA A 60 -4.13 -15.39 0.01
CA ALA A 60 -5.19 -15.50 1.01
C ALA A 60 -6.50 -14.89 0.50
N ALA A 61 -6.44 -13.75 -0.18
CA ALA A 61 -7.62 -13.10 -0.75
C ALA A 61 -8.33 -14.04 -1.75
N MET A 62 -7.59 -14.64 -2.67
CA MET A 62 -8.18 -15.55 -3.65
C MET A 62 -8.74 -16.82 -3.02
N ILE A 63 -8.02 -17.41 -2.07
CA ILE A 63 -8.46 -18.61 -1.35
C ILE A 63 -9.73 -18.32 -0.55
N ASN A 64 -9.82 -17.16 0.10
CA ASN A 64 -11.02 -16.76 0.84
C ASN A 64 -12.25 -16.60 -0.07
N LEU A 65 -12.04 -16.35 -1.35
CA LEU A 65 -13.11 -16.28 -2.36
C LEU A 65 -13.45 -17.64 -2.98
N GLY A 66 -12.80 -18.72 -2.52
CA GLY A 66 -13.03 -20.07 -3.04
C GLY A 66 -12.22 -20.42 -4.28
N GLY A 67 -11.31 -19.53 -4.71
CA GLY A 67 -10.44 -19.77 -5.86
C GLY A 67 -9.16 -20.53 -5.49
N SER A 68 -8.30 -20.69 -6.48
CA SER A 68 -7.01 -21.37 -6.34
C SER A 68 -5.88 -20.44 -6.76
N VAL A 69 -4.65 -20.79 -6.35
CA VAL A 69 -3.46 -19.99 -6.65
C VAL A 69 -2.38 -20.85 -7.28
N LEU A 70 -1.59 -20.25 -8.16
CA LEU A 70 -0.38 -20.83 -8.75
C LEU A 70 0.63 -19.71 -9.00
N GLY A 71 1.90 -20.05 -9.17
CA GLY A 71 2.90 -19.02 -9.46
C GLY A 71 4.29 -19.38 -8.97
N PHE A 72 5.14 -18.35 -8.85
CA PHE A 72 6.50 -18.48 -8.35
C PHE A 72 6.86 -17.31 -7.41
N SER A 73 7.86 -17.52 -6.55
CA SER A 73 8.26 -16.57 -5.50
C SER A 73 9.60 -15.88 -5.75
N SER A 74 10.30 -16.22 -6.83
CA SER A 74 11.57 -15.60 -7.22
C SER A 74 11.83 -15.79 -8.71
N ALA A 75 12.65 -14.90 -9.30
CA ALA A 75 13.07 -15.02 -10.69
C ALA A 75 13.82 -16.34 -10.92
N ASP A 76 14.62 -16.80 -9.95
CA ASP A 76 15.42 -18.02 -10.07
C ASP A 76 14.57 -19.29 -10.17
N SER A 77 13.37 -19.28 -9.66
CA SER A 77 12.42 -20.40 -9.74
C SER A 77 11.48 -20.31 -10.93
N SER A 78 11.73 -19.40 -11.88
CA SER A 78 10.90 -19.17 -13.06
C SER A 78 11.69 -19.27 -14.35
N SER A 79 10.99 -19.24 -15.49
CA SER A 79 11.61 -19.20 -16.83
C SER A 79 12.41 -17.93 -17.09
N ALA A 80 12.28 -16.89 -16.25
CA ALA A 80 13.10 -15.68 -16.33
C ALA A 80 14.59 -16.00 -16.21
N SER A 81 14.95 -17.01 -15.39
CA SER A 81 16.32 -17.49 -15.25
C SER A 81 16.92 -18.04 -16.56
N LYS A 82 16.07 -18.40 -17.51
CA LYS A 82 16.44 -18.87 -18.86
C LYS A 82 16.37 -17.75 -19.90
N GLY A 83 16.07 -16.51 -19.48
CA GLY A 83 15.98 -15.36 -20.37
C GLY A 83 14.59 -15.11 -20.97
N GLU A 84 13.53 -15.73 -20.46
CA GLU A 84 12.17 -15.46 -20.92
C GLU A 84 11.76 -14.03 -20.59
N SER A 85 11.17 -13.33 -21.55
CA SER A 85 10.66 -11.97 -21.36
C SER A 85 9.38 -11.94 -20.52
N VAL A 86 9.09 -10.79 -19.89
CA VAL A 86 7.84 -10.57 -19.19
C VAL A 86 6.64 -10.74 -20.14
N ALA A 87 6.75 -10.26 -21.38
CA ALA A 87 5.70 -10.39 -22.38
C ALA A 87 5.36 -11.86 -22.69
N ASP A 88 6.38 -12.69 -22.86
CA ASP A 88 6.18 -14.11 -23.12
C ASP A 88 5.63 -14.83 -21.88
N THR A 89 6.18 -14.53 -20.71
CA THR A 89 5.71 -15.12 -19.47
C THR A 89 4.21 -14.85 -19.26
N ILE A 90 3.77 -13.61 -19.42
CA ILE A 90 2.36 -13.30 -19.18
C ILE A 90 1.42 -13.92 -20.22
N ARG A 91 1.87 -14.09 -21.46
CA ARG A 91 1.09 -14.80 -22.47
C ARG A 91 0.89 -16.26 -22.12
N VAL A 92 1.94 -16.91 -21.61
CA VAL A 92 1.85 -18.30 -21.12
C VAL A 92 0.96 -18.40 -19.91
N ILE A 93 1.14 -17.54 -18.92
CA ILE A 93 0.34 -17.51 -17.69
C ILE A 93 -1.13 -17.23 -17.99
N SER A 94 -1.42 -16.41 -18.98
CA SER A 94 -2.81 -16.15 -19.42
C SER A 94 -3.54 -17.40 -19.88
N CYS A 95 -2.81 -18.45 -20.27
CA CYS A 95 -3.39 -19.74 -20.60
C CYS A 95 -3.74 -20.58 -19.36
N PHE A 96 -3.17 -20.26 -18.20
CA PHE A 96 -3.28 -21.08 -16.98
C PHE A 96 -4.15 -20.45 -15.90
N ALA A 97 -4.28 -19.13 -15.88
CA ALA A 97 -4.93 -18.38 -14.83
C ALA A 97 -5.97 -17.41 -15.36
N ASP A 98 -6.81 -16.91 -14.47
CA ASP A 98 -7.89 -15.96 -14.79
C ASP A 98 -7.52 -14.52 -14.43
N ILE A 99 -6.56 -14.35 -13.51
CA ILE A 99 -6.07 -13.06 -13.04
C ILE A 99 -4.63 -13.25 -12.54
N CYS A 100 -3.83 -12.19 -12.61
CA CYS A 100 -2.41 -12.23 -12.23
C CYS A 100 -2.06 -11.07 -11.30
N ALA A 101 -1.29 -11.35 -10.25
CA ALA A 101 -0.61 -10.35 -9.45
C ALA A 101 0.90 -10.47 -9.70
N MET A 102 1.52 -9.39 -10.17
CA MET A 102 2.94 -9.37 -10.55
C MET A 102 3.73 -8.41 -9.69
N ARG A 103 4.85 -8.88 -9.14
CA ARG A 103 5.88 -8.04 -8.51
C ARG A 103 7.20 -8.19 -9.25
N HIS A 104 7.78 -7.07 -9.65
CA HIS A 104 8.98 -7.06 -10.47
C HIS A 104 9.93 -5.94 -10.02
N PRO A 105 11.26 -6.15 -10.05
CA PRO A 105 12.22 -5.11 -9.68
C PRO A 105 12.29 -3.93 -10.66
N LYS A 106 11.86 -4.10 -11.92
CA LYS A 106 11.90 -3.05 -12.93
C LYS A 106 10.59 -2.26 -12.98
N GLU A 107 10.73 -0.94 -12.99
CA GLU A 107 9.59 -0.04 -13.23
C GLU A 107 8.95 -0.32 -14.59
N GLY A 108 7.63 -0.31 -14.63
CA GLY A 108 6.88 -0.52 -15.85
C GLY A 108 6.67 -1.98 -16.26
N ALA A 109 7.20 -2.95 -15.51
CA ALA A 109 7.05 -4.36 -15.87
C ALA A 109 5.58 -4.81 -15.91
N ALA A 110 4.77 -4.37 -14.94
CA ALA A 110 3.33 -4.67 -14.92
C ALA A 110 2.59 -4.00 -16.10
N MET A 111 3.02 -2.82 -16.52
CA MET A 111 2.49 -2.15 -17.70
C MET A 111 2.76 -2.98 -18.97
N VAL A 112 3.99 -3.45 -19.14
CA VAL A 112 4.35 -4.33 -20.26
C VAL A 112 3.50 -5.61 -20.23
N ALA A 113 3.39 -6.23 -19.05
CA ALA A 113 2.54 -7.41 -18.89
C ALA A 113 1.09 -7.13 -19.30
N SER A 114 0.52 -6.00 -18.88
CA SER A 114 -0.87 -5.65 -19.21
C SER A 114 -1.11 -5.50 -20.70
N GLN A 115 -0.11 -5.09 -21.46
CA GLN A 115 -0.19 -4.93 -22.91
C GLN A 115 -0.23 -6.28 -23.67
N HIS A 116 0.24 -7.35 -23.06
CA HIS A 116 0.34 -8.67 -23.66
C HIS A 116 -0.56 -9.73 -23.01
N ALA A 117 -1.15 -9.42 -21.86
CA ALA A 117 -2.01 -10.32 -21.12
C ALA A 117 -3.40 -10.41 -21.75
N THR A 118 -4.05 -11.57 -21.65
CA THR A 118 -5.47 -11.76 -21.94
C THR A 118 -6.28 -11.94 -20.65
N ILE A 119 -5.65 -11.67 -19.51
CA ILE A 119 -6.23 -11.69 -18.16
C ILE A 119 -5.92 -10.38 -17.44
N PRO A 120 -6.71 -9.96 -16.44
CA PRO A 120 -6.37 -8.79 -15.64
C PRO A 120 -5.03 -8.94 -14.92
N VAL A 121 -4.26 -7.84 -14.89
CA VAL A 121 -2.97 -7.77 -14.19
C VAL A 121 -3.06 -6.78 -13.05
N ILE A 122 -2.64 -7.24 -11.87
CA ILE A 122 -2.47 -6.40 -10.67
C ILE A 122 -0.97 -6.14 -10.50
N ASN A 123 -0.57 -4.87 -10.45
CA ASN A 123 0.78 -4.49 -10.07
C ASN A 123 0.93 -4.66 -8.54
N ALA A 124 1.69 -5.67 -8.13
CA ALA A 124 1.99 -5.93 -6.71
C ALA A 124 3.31 -5.28 -6.26
N GLY A 125 3.84 -4.36 -7.06
CA GLY A 125 5.06 -3.59 -6.82
C GLY A 125 6.02 -3.68 -8.01
N ASP A 126 6.47 -2.54 -8.53
CA ASP A 126 7.42 -2.47 -9.64
C ASP A 126 8.61 -1.56 -9.28
N GLY A 127 9.58 -2.15 -8.61
CA GLY A 127 10.78 -1.44 -8.16
C GLY A 127 10.47 -0.34 -7.16
N GLY A 128 11.01 0.84 -7.38
CA GLY A 128 10.75 2.05 -6.57
C GLY A 128 9.56 2.88 -7.06
N HIS A 129 8.82 2.44 -8.08
CA HIS A 129 7.82 3.23 -8.78
C HIS A 129 6.44 3.18 -8.13
N GLN A 130 5.75 2.04 -8.15
CA GLN A 130 4.37 1.92 -7.68
C GLN A 130 4.16 0.67 -6.81
N HIS A 131 3.25 0.80 -5.86
CA HIS A 131 2.72 -0.33 -5.09
C HIS A 131 1.23 -0.08 -4.83
N PRO A 132 0.38 -0.16 -5.86
CA PRO A 132 -1.00 0.32 -5.77
C PRO A 132 -1.88 -0.41 -4.77
N THR A 133 -1.67 -1.71 -4.55
CA THR A 133 -2.49 -2.44 -3.57
C THR A 133 -2.18 -2.04 -2.13
N GLN A 134 -0.97 -1.57 -1.85
CA GLN A 134 -0.65 -0.99 -0.54
C GLN A 134 -1.40 0.33 -0.33
N THR A 135 -1.46 1.17 -1.35
CA THR A 135 -2.22 2.42 -1.29
C THR A 135 -3.71 2.14 -1.05
N LEU A 136 -4.30 1.19 -1.74
CA LEU A 136 -5.70 0.79 -1.53
C LEU A 136 -5.92 0.26 -0.10
N THR A 137 -4.98 -0.51 0.41
CA THR A 137 -4.99 -0.99 1.80
C THR A 137 -4.99 0.18 2.78
N ASP A 138 -4.13 1.17 2.56
CA ASP A 138 -4.01 2.35 3.41
C ASP A 138 -5.31 3.16 3.40
N LEU A 139 -5.90 3.39 2.23
CA LEU A 139 -7.17 4.11 2.09
C LEU A 139 -8.30 3.40 2.83
N LEU A 140 -8.44 2.09 2.64
CA LEU A 140 -9.47 1.31 3.33
C LEU A 140 -9.29 1.36 4.84
N THR A 141 -8.05 1.27 5.30
CA THR A 141 -7.73 1.31 6.74
C THR A 141 -8.14 2.66 7.34
N ILE A 142 -7.74 3.76 6.71
CA ILE A 142 -8.06 5.12 7.18
C ILE A 142 -9.59 5.31 7.20
N ARG A 143 -10.26 4.97 6.10
CA ARG A 143 -11.72 5.09 6.01
C ARG A 143 -12.45 4.24 7.05
N SER A 144 -11.96 3.02 7.30
CA SER A 144 -12.57 2.12 8.28
C SER A 144 -12.41 2.64 9.71
N LEU A 145 -11.25 3.24 10.02
CA LEU A 145 -10.97 3.77 11.36
C LEU A 145 -11.66 5.12 11.62
N LYS A 146 -11.73 5.98 10.62
CA LYS A 146 -12.26 7.34 10.75
C LYS A 146 -13.69 7.51 10.22
N GLY A 147 -14.20 6.56 9.47
CA GLY A 147 -15.49 6.62 8.82
C GLY A 147 -15.52 7.52 7.58
N ARG A 148 -14.39 8.09 7.18
CA ARG A 148 -14.27 9.02 6.06
C ARG A 148 -12.83 9.08 5.55
N LEU A 149 -12.62 9.72 4.39
CA LEU A 149 -11.30 10.04 3.82
C LEU A 149 -11.10 11.54 3.60
N ASP A 150 -11.99 12.37 4.10
CA ASP A 150 -11.92 13.83 3.98
C ASP A 150 -11.69 14.48 5.36
N ASN A 151 -11.36 15.77 5.35
CA ASN A 151 -11.31 16.62 6.54
C ASN A 151 -10.49 16.04 7.69
N MET A 152 -9.22 15.70 7.43
CA MET A 152 -8.31 15.18 8.45
C MET A 152 -6.87 15.64 8.24
N THR A 153 -6.12 15.60 9.32
CA THR A 153 -4.68 15.88 9.34
C THR A 153 -3.91 14.56 9.40
N ILE A 154 -3.06 14.35 8.41
CA ILE A 154 -2.31 13.11 8.24
C ILE A 154 -0.82 13.39 8.41
N GLY A 155 -0.21 12.77 9.41
CA GLY A 155 1.22 12.79 9.62
C GLY A 155 1.88 11.67 8.84
N LEU A 156 2.91 12.02 8.07
CA LEU A 156 3.77 11.07 7.36
C LEU A 156 5.16 11.16 7.97
N CYS A 157 5.65 10.07 8.54
CA CYS A 157 6.87 10.08 9.33
C CYS A 157 7.89 9.06 8.83
N GLY A 158 9.12 9.49 8.65
CA GLY A 158 10.26 8.64 8.30
C GLY A 158 10.96 9.07 7.03
N ASP A 159 11.20 8.14 6.10
CA ASP A 159 11.81 8.41 4.82
C ASP A 159 10.77 8.93 3.82
N LEU A 160 10.66 10.24 3.69
CA LEU A 160 9.73 10.88 2.75
C LEU A 160 10.37 11.12 1.39
N LYS A 161 11.69 11.02 1.29
CA LYS A 161 12.40 11.27 0.05
C LYS A 161 12.30 10.09 -0.94
N PHE A 162 12.45 8.87 -0.45
CA PHE A 162 12.48 7.65 -1.26
C PHE A 162 11.27 6.74 -1.01
N GLY A 163 10.42 7.06 -0.05
CA GLY A 163 9.28 6.23 0.37
C GLY A 163 8.15 6.21 -0.65
N ARG A 164 8.12 5.24 -1.53
CA ARG A 164 7.06 5.08 -2.56
C ARG A 164 5.66 4.95 -1.97
N THR A 165 5.51 4.32 -0.81
CA THR A 165 4.20 4.19 -0.15
C THR A 165 3.67 5.54 0.30
N VAL A 166 4.56 6.42 0.78
CA VAL A 166 4.22 7.79 1.17
C VAL A 166 3.82 8.60 -0.05
N HIS A 167 4.60 8.55 -1.12
CA HIS A 167 4.31 9.30 -2.36
C HIS A 167 2.98 8.88 -2.98
N SER A 168 2.73 7.57 -3.06
CA SER A 168 1.48 7.04 -3.61
C SER A 168 0.27 7.39 -2.74
N LEU A 169 0.44 7.37 -1.42
CA LEU A 169 -0.63 7.76 -0.50
C LEU A 169 -0.98 9.25 -0.62
N ILE A 170 0.02 10.12 -0.77
CA ILE A 170 -0.21 11.55 -1.02
C ILE A 170 -1.03 11.73 -2.29
N HIS A 171 -0.61 11.13 -3.41
CA HIS A 171 -1.33 11.22 -4.68
C HIS A 171 -2.79 10.77 -4.58
N ALA A 172 -3.06 9.74 -3.79
CA ALA A 172 -4.41 9.23 -3.58
C ALA A 172 -5.25 10.16 -2.69
N LEU A 173 -4.69 10.62 -1.58
CA LEU A 173 -5.43 11.42 -0.59
C LEU A 173 -5.74 12.84 -1.04
N VAL A 174 -4.91 13.46 -1.89
CA VAL A 174 -5.19 14.81 -2.40
C VAL A 174 -6.45 14.87 -3.27
N ARG A 175 -6.99 13.74 -3.66
CA ARG A 175 -8.26 13.64 -4.39
C ARG A 175 -9.49 13.82 -3.50
N TYR A 176 -9.31 13.84 -2.17
CA TYR A 176 -10.37 14.02 -1.18
C TYR A 176 -10.28 15.42 -0.57
N PRO A 177 -11.41 16.08 -0.27
CA PRO A 177 -11.39 17.46 0.23
C PRO A 177 -10.94 17.55 1.70
N GLY A 178 -10.33 18.67 2.06
CA GLY A 178 -10.00 18.98 3.44
C GLY A 178 -8.86 18.17 4.05
N ILE A 179 -7.99 17.59 3.24
CA ILE A 179 -6.80 16.88 3.70
C ILE A 179 -5.67 17.88 3.96
N ARG A 180 -5.01 17.73 5.10
CA ARG A 180 -3.81 18.47 5.48
C ARG A 180 -2.73 17.47 5.87
N PHE A 181 -1.49 17.73 5.45
CA PHE A 181 -0.36 16.88 5.78
C PHE A 181 0.58 17.53 6.79
N VAL A 182 1.15 16.72 7.67
CA VAL A 182 2.31 17.07 8.47
C VAL A 182 3.43 16.13 8.07
N LEU A 183 4.49 16.68 7.49
CA LEU A 183 5.61 15.93 6.92
C LEU A 183 6.73 15.88 7.94
N ILE A 184 6.98 14.71 8.52
CA ILE A 184 7.87 14.51 9.67
C ILE A 184 9.08 13.71 9.21
N SER A 185 10.22 14.35 9.07
CA SER A 185 11.43 13.68 8.58
C SER A 185 12.69 14.42 8.98
N PRO A 186 13.86 13.72 9.00
CA PRO A 186 15.13 14.42 9.03
C PRO A 186 15.31 15.25 7.76
N GLU A 187 16.17 16.26 7.83
CA GLU A 187 16.44 17.17 6.71
C GLU A 187 16.86 16.41 5.44
N GLU A 188 17.65 15.35 5.62
CA GLU A 188 18.19 14.54 4.53
C GLU A 188 17.12 13.69 3.81
N LEU A 189 15.96 13.46 4.43
CA LEU A 189 14.89 12.60 3.92
C LEU A 189 13.57 13.34 3.71
N LYS A 190 13.63 14.64 3.48
CA LYS A 190 12.44 15.47 3.19
C LYS A 190 11.73 15.01 1.92
N LEU A 191 10.43 15.26 1.89
CA LEU A 191 9.62 15.06 0.71
C LEU A 191 10.21 15.84 -0.48
N PRO A 192 10.37 15.20 -1.65
CA PRO A 192 10.93 15.87 -2.83
C PRO A 192 10.16 17.11 -3.25
N SER A 193 10.89 18.12 -3.74
CA SER A 193 10.31 19.38 -4.19
C SER A 193 9.26 19.19 -5.29
N TYR A 194 9.43 18.23 -6.19
CA TYR A 194 8.45 18.00 -7.26
C TYR A 194 7.09 17.54 -6.72
N ILE A 195 7.05 16.79 -5.61
CA ILE A 195 5.77 16.43 -4.98
C ILE A 195 5.18 17.64 -4.25
N LYS A 196 5.99 18.38 -3.51
CA LYS A 196 5.53 19.61 -2.83
C LYS A 196 4.97 20.61 -3.81
N ASN A 197 5.67 20.89 -4.90
CA ASN A 197 5.29 21.91 -5.86
C ASN A 197 4.16 21.44 -6.80
N ASP A 198 4.31 20.27 -7.39
CA ASP A 198 3.43 19.79 -8.46
C ASP A 198 2.16 19.12 -7.94
N VAL A 199 2.17 18.60 -6.73
CA VAL A 199 1.02 17.93 -6.15
C VAL A 199 0.38 18.78 -5.05
N LEU A 200 1.12 19.18 -4.03
CA LEU A 200 0.56 19.87 -2.87
C LEU A 200 0.28 21.34 -3.16
N ASP A 201 1.28 22.11 -3.60
CA ASP A 201 1.12 23.54 -3.84
C ASP A 201 0.17 23.82 -5.01
N ARG A 202 0.28 23.05 -6.08
CA ARG A 202 -0.56 23.21 -7.28
C ARG A 202 -2.04 23.00 -7.00
N GLN A 203 -2.37 22.10 -6.06
CA GLN A 203 -3.74 21.80 -5.69
C GLN A 203 -4.19 22.52 -4.41
N ASN A 204 -3.36 23.44 -3.90
CA ASN A 204 -3.62 24.19 -2.66
C ASN A 204 -3.87 23.26 -1.45
N ILE A 205 -3.12 22.17 -1.35
CA ILE A 205 -3.19 21.24 -0.22
C ILE A 205 -2.31 21.80 0.90
N PRO A 206 -2.86 22.10 2.09
CA PRO A 206 -2.06 22.64 3.19
C PRO A 206 -1.14 21.55 3.75
N TYR A 207 0.09 21.93 4.05
CA TYR A 207 1.06 21.06 4.71
C TYR A 207 2.06 21.87 5.52
N GLU A 208 2.67 21.25 6.50
CA GLU A 208 3.83 21.77 7.19
C GLU A 208 4.91 20.70 7.30
N GLU A 209 6.16 21.14 7.37
CA GLU A 209 7.31 20.26 7.56
C GLU A 209 7.84 20.42 8.98
N VAL A 210 8.02 19.30 9.69
CA VAL A 210 8.59 19.27 11.03
C VAL A 210 9.69 18.22 11.10
N VAL A 211 10.67 18.44 11.98
CA VAL A 211 11.78 17.49 12.16
C VAL A 211 11.50 16.52 13.28
N ARG A 212 10.79 16.94 14.32
CA ARG A 212 10.55 16.13 15.53
C ARG A 212 9.14 15.58 15.55
N LEU A 213 9.01 14.27 15.78
CA LEU A 213 7.72 13.60 15.87
C LEU A 213 6.83 14.20 16.97
N GLU A 214 7.41 14.55 18.12
CA GLU A 214 6.69 15.12 19.26
C GLU A 214 5.97 16.43 18.91
N ASP A 215 6.56 17.23 18.01
CA ASP A 215 5.98 18.51 17.61
C ASP A 215 4.72 18.34 16.74
N ALA A 216 4.59 17.20 16.08
CA ALA A 216 3.47 16.91 15.20
C ALA A 216 2.30 16.18 15.90
N LEU A 217 2.60 15.32 16.87
CA LEU A 217 1.64 14.39 17.45
C LEU A 217 0.33 15.01 17.94
N PRO A 218 0.30 16.18 18.59
CA PRO A 218 -0.96 16.74 19.12
C PRO A 218 -2.01 17.05 18.05
N ASP A 219 -1.62 17.26 16.80
CA ASP A 219 -2.52 17.70 15.73
C ASP A 219 -3.01 16.58 14.80
N LEU A 220 -2.46 15.37 14.94
CA LEU A 220 -2.69 14.31 13.96
C LEU A 220 -3.98 13.53 14.19
N ASP A 221 -4.68 13.23 13.11
CA ASP A 221 -5.78 12.26 13.07
C ASP A 221 -5.27 10.87 12.68
N ILE A 222 -4.30 10.81 11.79
CA ILE A 222 -3.59 9.60 11.36
C ILE A 222 -2.09 9.87 11.43
N LEU A 223 -1.36 8.90 11.95
CA LEU A 223 0.10 8.87 11.88
C LEU A 223 0.54 7.67 11.05
N TYR A 224 1.10 7.94 9.88
CA TYR A 224 1.63 6.92 8.99
C TYR A 224 3.14 6.85 9.19
N MET A 225 3.59 5.77 9.82
CA MET A 225 5.01 5.56 10.12
C MET A 225 5.68 4.75 9.03
N THR A 226 6.90 5.11 8.67
CA THR A 226 7.76 4.35 7.77
C THR A 226 9.14 4.18 8.39
N ARG A 227 9.95 3.29 7.82
CA ARG A 227 11.33 3.09 8.30
C ARG A 227 12.20 4.29 7.94
N VAL A 228 13.15 4.60 8.82
CA VAL A 228 14.29 5.46 8.53
C VAL A 228 15.48 4.53 8.30
N GLN A 229 15.84 4.31 7.05
CA GLN A 229 16.85 3.32 6.65
C GLN A 229 18.25 3.88 6.79
N LYS A 230 19.14 3.12 7.43
CA LYS A 230 20.55 3.50 7.65
C LYS A 230 21.26 3.83 6.33
N GLU A 231 21.02 3.05 5.30
CA GLU A 231 21.65 3.20 3.99
C GLU A 231 21.26 4.49 3.24
N ARG A 232 20.26 5.22 3.75
CA ARG A 232 19.81 6.50 3.17
C ARG A 232 20.59 7.70 3.73
N PHE A 233 21.43 7.51 4.74
CA PHE A 233 22.27 8.56 5.32
C PHE A 233 23.67 8.53 4.74
N PHE A 234 24.28 9.71 4.59
CA PHE A 234 25.65 9.84 4.06
C PHE A 234 26.71 9.27 5.02
N ASN A 235 26.44 9.31 6.33
CA ASN A 235 27.35 8.77 7.31
C ASN A 235 26.59 8.17 8.49
N GLU A 236 27.29 7.32 9.25
CA GLU A 236 26.72 6.62 10.39
C GLU A 236 26.39 7.55 11.55
N GLU A 237 27.14 8.64 11.74
CA GLU A 237 26.90 9.61 12.81
C GLU A 237 25.55 10.30 12.65
N ASP A 238 25.20 10.71 11.44
CA ASP A 238 23.90 11.33 11.16
C ASP A 238 22.76 10.34 11.43
N TYR A 239 22.92 9.09 11.02
CA TYR A 239 21.93 8.05 11.30
C TYR A 239 21.74 7.81 12.79
N VAL A 240 22.83 7.63 13.55
CA VAL A 240 22.78 7.40 15.00
C VAL A 240 22.15 8.59 15.73
N ARG A 241 22.48 9.83 15.33
CA ARG A 241 21.90 11.04 15.92
C ARG A 241 20.39 11.14 15.68
N MET A 242 19.91 10.74 14.49
CA MET A 242 18.53 10.97 14.05
C MET A 242 17.59 9.81 14.36
N LYS A 243 18.07 8.58 14.46
CA LYS A 243 17.22 7.39 14.60
C LYS A 243 16.25 7.44 15.77
N ASP A 244 16.67 7.98 16.91
CA ASP A 244 15.86 8.01 18.12
C ASP A 244 14.75 9.07 18.09
N PHE A 245 14.86 10.07 17.21
CA PHE A 245 13.80 11.07 17.03
C PHE A 245 12.52 10.50 16.43
N TYR A 246 12.61 9.38 15.74
CA TYR A 246 11.52 8.79 14.99
C TYR A 246 11.05 7.45 15.57
N ILE A 247 11.45 7.16 16.82
CA ILE A 247 10.91 6.01 17.55
C ILE A 247 9.66 6.45 18.28
N LEU A 248 8.53 5.83 17.91
CA LEU A 248 7.26 6.01 18.59
C LEU A 248 7.19 5.04 19.77
N ASP A 249 7.01 5.57 20.95
CA ASP A 249 6.91 4.83 22.21
C ASP A 249 5.66 5.28 23.01
N ASN A 250 5.39 4.63 24.13
CA ASN A 250 4.25 4.97 24.97
C ASN A 250 4.30 6.40 25.49
N LYS A 251 5.47 6.92 25.76
CA LYS A 251 5.62 8.29 26.26
C LYS A 251 5.20 9.31 25.20
N LYS A 252 5.62 9.11 23.95
CA LYS A 252 5.21 9.98 22.83
C LYS A 252 3.72 9.85 22.54
N MET A 253 3.16 8.66 22.72
CA MET A 253 1.72 8.42 22.54
C MET A 253 0.85 9.26 23.48
N GLU A 254 1.37 9.68 24.63
CA GLU A 254 0.66 10.58 25.54
C GLU A 254 0.38 11.95 24.92
N LEU A 255 1.18 12.38 23.94
CA LEU A 255 1.01 13.66 23.24
C LEU A 255 -0.08 13.60 22.14
N ALA A 256 -0.46 12.42 21.72
CA ALA A 256 -1.40 12.20 20.62
C ALA A 256 -2.84 12.25 21.10
N LYS A 257 -3.75 12.62 20.18
CA LYS A 257 -5.19 12.56 20.44
C LYS A 257 -5.63 11.13 20.73
N ASP A 258 -6.70 10.97 21.52
CA ASP A 258 -7.27 9.66 21.84
C ASP A 258 -7.81 8.94 20.61
N ASP A 259 -8.20 9.69 19.58
CA ASP A 259 -8.77 9.16 18.34
C ASP A 259 -7.78 9.21 17.14
N MET A 260 -6.50 9.45 17.39
CA MET A 260 -5.46 9.26 16.40
C MET A 260 -5.20 7.77 16.20
N TYR A 261 -4.94 7.34 14.97
CA TYR A 261 -4.55 5.97 14.69
C TYR A 261 -3.20 5.89 14.00
N ILE A 262 -2.44 4.83 14.31
CA ILE A 262 -1.10 4.60 13.79
C ILE A 262 -1.15 3.52 12.71
N LEU A 263 -0.66 3.86 11.52
CA LEU A 263 -0.48 2.94 10.40
C LEU A 263 1.01 2.75 10.12
N HIS A 264 1.34 1.61 9.53
CA HIS A 264 2.69 1.28 9.08
C HIS A 264 2.60 0.22 7.97
N PRO A 265 3.30 0.37 6.84
CA PRO A 265 3.21 -0.63 5.76
C PRO A 265 3.88 -1.96 6.10
N LEU A 266 4.70 -2.01 7.17
CA LEU A 266 5.50 -3.15 7.60
C LEU A 266 6.49 -3.64 6.50
N PRO A 267 7.61 -4.29 6.84
CA PRO A 267 8.03 -4.58 8.21
C PRO A 267 8.52 -3.34 8.96
N ARG A 268 8.29 -3.31 10.26
CA ARG A 268 8.95 -2.33 11.13
C ARG A 268 10.24 -2.95 11.67
N VAL A 269 11.18 -2.09 12.06
CA VAL A 269 12.38 -2.49 12.80
C VAL A 269 12.26 -1.98 14.24
N ASN A 270 12.56 -0.70 14.45
CA ASN A 270 12.51 -0.08 15.79
C ASN A 270 11.71 1.23 15.82
N GLU A 271 11.20 1.68 14.69
CA GLU A 271 10.49 2.97 14.59
C GLU A 271 9.17 3.00 15.37
N ILE A 272 8.59 1.83 15.66
CA ILE A 272 7.48 1.69 16.61
C ILE A 272 7.92 0.70 17.68
N ALA A 273 8.01 1.15 18.91
CA ALA A 273 8.33 0.30 20.05
C ALA A 273 7.22 -0.75 20.25
N THR A 274 7.59 -1.97 20.59
CA THR A 274 6.64 -3.07 20.75
C THR A 274 5.60 -2.82 21.84
N GLU A 275 5.93 -2.02 22.84
CA GLU A 275 4.98 -1.63 23.91
C GLU A 275 3.75 -0.87 23.36
N VAL A 276 3.89 -0.18 22.22
CA VAL A 276 2.79 0.55 21.57
C VAL A 276 1.73 -0.40 21.01
N ASP A 277 2.06 -1.64 20.76
CA ASP A 277 1.14 -2.64 20.19
C ASP A 277 -0.10 -2.87 21.07
N ASN A 278 -0.01 -2.60 22.36
CA ASN A 278 -1.13 -2.74 23.29
C ASN A 278 -2.04 -1.50 23.35
N ASP A 279 -1.63 -0.40 22.69
CA ASP A 279 -2.44 0.79 22.60
C ASP A 279 -3.58 0.57 21.60
N PRO A 280 -4.83 0.89 21.94
CA PRO A 280 -5.95 0.72 21.02
C PRO A 280 -5.86 1.57 19.76
N ARG A 281 -4.99 2.58 19.72
CA ARG A 281 -4.72 3.41 18.54
C ARG A 281 -3.75 2.76 17.57
N ALA A 282 -3.06 1.68 17.96
CA ALA A 282 -2.15 0.93 17.09
C ALA A 282 -2.99 0.12 16.09
N ALA A 283 -2.95 0.52 14.81
CA ALA A 283 -3.80 -0.08 13.78
C ALA A 283 -3.02 -0.79 12.67
N TYR A 284 -1.70 -0.88 12.78
CA TYR A 284 -0.87 -1.41 11.70
C TYR A 284 -1.04 -2.92 11.46
N PHE A 285 -1.46 -3.71 12.45
CA PHE A 285 -1.82 -5.12 12.23
C PHE A 285 -3.22 -5.28 11.65
N LYS A 286 -4.16 -4.45 12.10
CA LYS A 286 -5.48 -4.33 11.46
C LYS A 286 -5.38 -3.95 9.99
N GLN A 287 -4.45 -3.06 9.68
CA GLN A 287 -4.13 -2.63 8.31
C GLN A 287 -3.78 -3.84 7.42
N VAL A 288 -3.02 -4.80 7.92
CA VAL A 288 -2.70 -6.04 7.19
C VAL A 288 -3.97 -6.80 6.83
N GLN A 289 -4.90 -6.91 7.76
CA GLN A 289 -6.18 -7.58 7.52
C GLN A 289 -7.06 -6.84 6.51
N TYR A 290 -7.13 -5.52 6.60
CA TYR A 290 -7.81 -4.70 5.59
C TYR A 290 -7.20 -4.88 4.21
N GLY A 291 -5.91 -5.15 4.14
CA GLY A 291 -5.24 -5.49 2.89
C GLY A 291 -5.81 -6.73 2.21
N VAL A 292 -6.17 -7.75 2.98
CA VAL A 292 -6.82 -8.94 2.44
C VAL A 292 -8.20 -8.59 1.88
N TYR A 293 -9.01 -7.86 2.62
CA TYR A 293 -10.37 -7.49 2.19
C TYR A 293 -10.36 -6.62 0.93
N ILE A 294 -9.47 -5.64 0.85
CA ILE A 294 -9.41 -4.80 -0.36
C ILE A 294 -8.92 -5.59 -1.58
N ARG A 295 -8.00 -6.53 -1.38
CA ARG A 295 -7.54 -7.41 -2.45
C ARG A 295 -8.61 -8.39 -2.90
N MET A 296 -9.46 -8.88 -1.99
CA MET A 296 -10.65 -9.66 -2.34
C MET A 296 -11.60 -8.83 -3.20
N ALA A 297 -11.92 -7.62 -2.79
CA ALA A 297 -12.77 -6.72 -3.54
C ALA A 297 -12.19 -6.40 -4.93
N LEU A 298 -10.87 -6.19 -5.00
CA LEU A 298 -10.16 -5.92 -6.24
C LEU A 298 -10.25 -7.11 -7.21
N ILE A 299 -10.04 -8.31 -6.72
CA ILE A 299 -10.13 -9.53 -7.53
C ILE A 299 -11.54 -9.67 -8.14
N LEU A 300 -12.58 -9.52 -7.32
CA LEU A 300 -13.96 -9.58 -7.79
C LEU A 300 -14.25 -8.51 -8.84
N THR A 301 -13.81 -7.29 -8.58
CA THR A 301 -14.03 -6.16 -9.51
C THR A 301 -13.34 -6.38 -10.84
N LEU A 302 -12.07 -6.79 -10.84
CA LEU A 302 -11.32 -7.02 -12.08
C LEU A 302 -11.82 -8.23 -12.87
N LEU A 303 -12.34 -9.25 -12.19
CA LEU A 303 -12.96 -10.41 -12.83
C LEU A 303 -14.41 -10.15 -13.28
N GLY A 304 -14.99 -9.02 -12.87
CA GLY A 304 -16.38 -8.71 -13.20
C GLY A 304 -17.40 -9.63 -12.51
N ILE A 305 -17.06 -10.13 -11.32
CA ILE A 305 -17.92 -11.02 -10.54
C ILE A 305 -18.77 -10.21 -9.58
N GLU A 306 -20.08 -10.31 -9.72
CA GLU A 306 -21.05 -9.75 -8.77
C GLU A 306 -21.62 -10.85 -7.88
N VAL A 307 -21.82 -10.54 -6.60
CA VAL A 307 -22.31 -11.50 -5.61
C VAL A 307 -23.59 -11.00 -4.95
#